data_a75b75cefaa77ce24b7e48d06b10e0fa
#
_entry.id   a75b75cefaa77ce24b7e48d06b10e0fa
#
_cell.length_a   1.000
_cell.length_b   1.000
_cell.length_c   1.000
_cell.angle_alpha   90.00
_cell.angle_beta   90.00
_cell.angle_gamma   90.00
#
_symmetry.space_group_name_H-M   'P 1'
#
loop_
_entity.id
_entity.type
_entity.pdbx_description
1 polymer ?
#
loop_
_entity_poly.entity_id
_entity_poly.type
_entity_poly.pdbx_seq_one_letter_code
_entity_poly.pdbx_strand_id
1 'polypeptide(L)'
;MIPNRKPNRLKEFDYTSDNLYYITTNVKYRYKCFGHIQNEIIHLNILGDIVKTRWLWLEQKYRYIKLHELVIMPDHFHGIIEINRVL
;
A
#
# COMPACT_ATOMS: atom_id res chain seq x y z
N MET A 1 -7.54 -0.82 -4.12
CA MET A 1 -7.34 0.39 -4.53
C MET A 1 -8.55 1.15 -4.71
N ILE A 2 -8.50 2.38 -4.65
CA ILE A 2 -9.59 3.13 -4.86
C ILE A 2 -9.81 3.36 -6.14
N PRO A 3 -10.76 3.05 -6.63
CA PRO A 3 -11.00 3.23 -7.91
C PRO A 3 -11.38 4.52 -8.13
N ASN A 4 -11.47 4.87 -8.77
CA ASN A 4 -11.97 5.95 -9.23
C ASN A 4 -11.95 7.00 -8.63
N ARG A 5 -11.56 7.14 -7.94
CA ARG A 5 -11.58 8.16 -7.44
C ARG A 5 -11.05 9.10 -8.15
N LYS A 6 -11.21 9.34 -9.07
CA LYS A 6 -10.83 10.24 -9.84
C LYS A 6 -10.65 11.43 -9.25
N PRO A 7 -11.22 11.83 -8.48
CA PRO A 7 -11.03 13.09 -7.94
C PRO A 7 -9.75 13.17 -7.21
N ASN A 8 -9.23 12.12 -6.78
CA ASN A 8 -8.01 12.20 -6.11
C ASN A 8 -6.88 12.35 -6.99
N ARG A 9 -7.07 12.38 -8.28
CA ARG A 9 -5.97 12.44 -9.17
C ARG A 9 -5.77 13.83 -9.60
N LEU A 10 -4.58 14.35 -9.50
CA LEU A 10 -4.28 15.67 -9.98
C LEU A 10 -4.24 15.62 -11.47
N LYS A 11 -4.87 16.63 -12.12
CA LYS A 11 -4.91 16.61 -13.51
C LYS A 11 -3.60 16.73 -14.13
N GLU A 12 -2.74 17.52 -13.64
CA GLU A 12 -1.46 17.70 -14.23
C GLU A 12 -0.46 16.67 -13.74
N PHE A 13 -0.89 15.72 -12.95
CA PHE A 13 0.04 14.73 -12.44
C PHE A 13 0.44 13.79 -13.55
N ASP A 14 1.74 13.64 -13.75
CA ASP A 14 2.25 12.81 -14.84
C ASP A 14 2.59 11.44 -14.29
N TYR A 15 1.73 10.48 -14.56
CA TYR A 15 1.92 9.14 -14.05
C TYR A 15 2.97 8.36 -14.82
N THR A 16 3.55 8.94 -15.85
CA THR A 16 4.59 8.26 -16.60
C THR A 16 5.98 8.62 -16.13
N SER A 17 6.10 9.58 -15.22
CA SER A 17 7.41 9.99 -14.74
C SER A 17 7.65 9.42 -13.35
N ASP A 18 8.79 9.76 -12.75
CA ASP A 18 9.14 9.25 -11.44
C ASP A 18 8.32 9.97 -10.42
N ASN A 19 7.52 9.24 -9.69
CA ASN A 19 6.61 9.85 -8.75
C ASN A 19 6.35 8.97 -7.56
N LEU A 20 5.82 9.58 -6.52
CA LEU A 20 5.36 8.86 -5.36
C LEU A 20 3.89 8.56 -5.53
N TYR A 21 3.51 7.34 -5.24
CA TYR A 21 2.14 6.91 -5.34
C TYR A 21 1.63 6.43 -4.01
N TYR A 22 0.44 6.89 -3.64
CA TYR A 22 -0.19 6.49 -2.40
C TYR A 22 -1.18 5.38 -2.73
N ILE A 23 -1.04 4.26 -2.05
CA ILE A 23 -1.87 3.11 -2.29
C ILE A 23 -2.69 2.83 -1.04
N THR A 24 -4.00 2.69 -1.21
CA THR A 24 -4.87 2.41 -0.09
C THR A 24 -5.79 1.26 -0.47
N THR A 25 -5.94 0.31 0.41
CA THR A 25 -6.83 -0.82 0.19
C THR A 25 -7.66 -1.03 1.44
N ASN A 26 -8.98 -1.03 1.28
CA ASN A 26 -9.88 -1.27 2.38
C ASN A 26 -10.53 -2.64 2.21
N VAL A 27 -10.71 -3.34 3.32
CA VAL A 27 -11.38 -4.61 3.27
C VAL A 27 -12.88 -4.36 3.11
N LYS A 28 -13.52 -5.16 2.27
CA LYS A 28 -14.94 -5.01 2.04
C LYS A 28 -15.68 -5.16 3.35
N TYR A 29 -16.63 -4.28 3.60
CA TYR A 29 -17.41 -4.22 4.83
C TYR A 29 -16.52 -4.02 6.06
N ARG A 30 -15.29 -3.63 5.87
CA ARG A 30 -14.37 -3.31 6.97
C ARG A 30 -14.16 -4.49 7.92
N TYR A 31 -14.18 -5.70 7.40
CA TYR A 31 -13.86 -6.85 8.22
C TYR A 31 -12.39 -6.76 8.63
N LYS A 32 -12.11 -7.17 9.86
CA LYS A 32 -10.75 -7.07 10.39
C LYS A 32 -9.99 -8.32 10.04
N CYS A 33 -9.62 -8.48 8.80
CA CYS A 33 -9.01 -9.70 8.34
C CYS A 33 -7.49 -9.71 8.38
N PHE A 34 -6.86 -8.58 8.69
CA PHE A 34 -5.39 -8.54 8.73
C PHE A 34 -4.82 -8.68 10.14
N GLY A 35 -5.64 -8.59 11.16
CA GLY A 35 -5.15 -8.68 12.52
C GLY A 35 -6.09 -8.00 13.48
N HIS A 36 -5.57 -7.66 14.64
CA HIS A 36 -6.37 -6.99 15.67
C HIS A 36 -5.49 -6.05 16.45
N ILE A 37 -6.13 -5.17 17.21
CA ILE A 37 -5.40 -4.22 18.05
C ILE A 37 -5.57 -4.67 19.49
N GLN A 38 -4.47 -4.76 20.22
CA GLN A 38 -4.51 -5.11 21.61
C GLN A 38 -3.45 -4.27 22.31
N ASN A 39 -3.86 -3.57 23.36
CA ASN A 39 -2.96 -2.69 24.11
C ASN A 39 -2.31 -1.67 23.17
N GLU A 40 -3.12 -1.14 22.25
CA GLU A 40 -2.68 -0.12 21.31
C GLU A 40 -1.59 -0.60 20.37
N ILE A 41 -1.41 -1.92 20.25
CA ILE A 41 -0.45 -2.49 19.35
C ILE A 41 -1.18 -3.36 18.36
N ILE A 42 -0.79 -3.26 17.09
CA ILE A 42 -1.40 -4.06 16.05
C ILE A 42 -0.71 -5.39 15.96
N HIS A 43 -1.50 -6.46 16.07
CA HIS A 43 -0.99 -7.81 15.95
C HIS A 43 -1.48 -8.37 14.62
N LEU A 44 -0.58 -8.53 13.67
CA LEU A 44 -0.96 -9.03 12.35
C LEU A 44 -1.19 -10.53 12.42
N ASN A 45 -2.15 -11.00 11.63
CA ASN A 45 -2.37 -12.42 11.50
C ASN A 45 -1.68 -12.87 10.21
N ILE A 46 -1.96 -14.09 9.76
CA ILE A 46 -1.33 -14.64 8.58
C ILE A 46 -1.59 -13.77 7.34
N LEU A 47 -2.82 -13.28 7.18
CA LEU A 47 -3.12 -12.45 6.02
C LEU A 47 -2.38 -11.13 6.08
N GLY A 48 -2.27 -10.54 7.27
CA GLY A 48 -1.50 -9.31 7.43
C GLY A 48 -0.04 -9.53 7.09
N ASP A 49 0.50 -10.67 7.49
CA ASP A 49 1.88 -10.99 7.17
C ASP A 49 2.08 -11.20 5.69
N ILE A 50 1.09 -11.78 5.01
CA ILE A 50 1.18 -11.95 3.57
C ILE A 50 1.21 -10.61 2.87
N VAL A 51 0.39 -9.66 3.31
CA VAL A 51 0.41 -8.32 2.73
C VAL A 51 1.79 -7.71 2.89
N LYS A 52 2.37 -7.82 4.07
CA LYS A 52 3.68 -7.24 4.32
C LYS A 52 4.74 -7.91 3.46
N THR A 53 4.70 -9.22 3.36
CA THR A 53 5.69 -9.96 2.59
C THR A 53 5.59 -9.61 1.10
N ARG A 54 4.37 -9.51 0.59
CA ARG A 54 4.19 -9.18 -0.82
C ARG A 54 4.61 -7.75 -1.11
N TRP A 55 4.39 -6.86 -0.15
CA TRP A 55 4.83 -5.48 -0.32
C TRP A 55 6.35 -5.44 -0.47
N LEU A 56 7.06 -6.13 0.43
CA LEU A 56 8.51 -6.13 0.38
C LEU A 56 9.03 -6.80 -0.88
N TRP A 57 8.30 -7.78 -1.39
CA TRP A 57 8.69 -8.48 -2.59
C TRP A 57 8.72 -7.55 -3.83
N LEU A 58 7.89 -6.53 -3.84
CA LEU A 58 7.82 -5.64 -4.99
C LEU A 58 9.16 -4.98 -5.29
N GLU A 59 9.88 -4.60 -4.26
CA GLU A 59 11.16 -3.92 -4.46
C GLU A 59 12.21 -4.89 -4.99
N GLN A 60 12.09 -6.16 -4.63
CA GLN A 60 13.01 -7.16 -5.13
C GLN A 60 12.69 -7.52 -6.57
N LYS A 61 11.43 -7.52 -6.92
CA LYS A 61 11.01 -7.93 -8.24
C LYS A 61 11.22 -6.84 -9.28
N TYR A 62 10.94 -5.60 -8.92
CA TYR A 62 10.99 -4.51 -9.86
C TYR A 62 12.04 -3.49 -9.47
N ARG A 63 13.06 -3.33 -10.31
CA ARG A 63 14.16 -2.45 -9.99
C ARG A 63 13.76 -0.99 -9.92
N TYR A 64 12.69 -0.62 -10.60
CA TYR A 64 12.26 0.77 -10.62
C TYR A 64 11.30 1.10 -9.47
N ILE A 65 11.05 0.17 -8.58
CA ILE A 65 10.19 0.43 -7.44
C ILE A 65 11.02 0.59 -6.18
N LYS A 66 10.75 1.65 -5.45
CA LYS A 66 11.34 1.86 -4.16
C LYS A 66 10.20 2.01 -3.17
N LEU A 67 10.23 1.21 -2.12
CA LEU A 67 9.16 1.23 -1.13
C LEU A 67 9.44 2.25 -0.05
N HIS A 68 8.39 2.90 0.41
CA HIS A 68 8.47 3.80 1.53
C HIS A 68 7.61 3.22 2.65
N GLU A 69 6.78 4.03 3.29
CA GLU A 69 6.02 3.55 4.42
C GLU A 69 4.93 2.58 4.04
N LEU A 70 4.66 1.65 4.94
CA LEU A 70 3.53 0.76 4.84
C LEU A 70 2.90 0.68 6.21
N VAL A 71 1.59 0.90 6.27
CA VAL A 71 0.86 0.78 7.52
C VAL A 71 -0.26 -0.22 7.27
N ILE A 72 -0.31 -1.29 8.07
CA ILE A 72 -1.34 -2.31 7.96
C ILE A 72 -2.21 -2.24 9.20
N MET A 73 -3.48 -1.93 8.99
CA MET A 73 -4.45 -1.90 10.06
C MET A 73 -5.35 -3.12 9.95
N PRO A 74 -6.15 -3.44 10.95
CA PRO A 74 -6.93 -4.67 10.88
C PRO A 74 -7.84 -4.76 9.66
N ASP A 75 -8.39 -3.66 9.19
CA ASP A 75 -9.36 -3.69 8.10
C ASP A 75 -8.92 -2.91 6.87
N HIS A 76 -7.67 -2.48 6.82
CA HIS A 76 -7.18 -1.81 5.63
C HIS A 76 -5.65 -1.69 5.71
N PHE A 77 -5.04 -1.31 4.61
CA PHE A 77 -3.63 -0.94 4.67
C PHE A 77 -3.39 0.19 3.68
N HIS A 78 -2.32 0.91 3.88
CA HIS A 78 -1.93 1.93 2.93
C HIS A 78 -0.42 2.04 2.94
N GLY A 79 0.12 2.49 1.84
CA GLY A 79 1.57 2.61 1.72
C GLY A 79 1.95 3.58 0.63
N ILE A 80 3.22 3.82 0.52
CA ILE A 80 3.76 4.76 -0.44
C ILE A 80 4.82 4.05 -1.26
N ILE A 81 4.72 4.16 -2.57
CA ILE A 81 5.67 3.57 -3.49
C ILE A 81 6.25 4.69 -4.35
N GLU A 82 7.53 4.61 -4.58
CA GLU A 82 8.18 5.53 -5.50
C GLU A 82 8.53 4.73 -6.74
N ILE A 83 8.20 5.23 -7.91
CA ILE A 83 8.52 4.59 -9.17
C ILE A 83 9.56 5.44 -9.88
N ASN A 84 10.72 4.84 -10.13
CA ASN A 84 11.79 5.53 -10.80
C ASN A 84 12.15 4.74 -12.05
N ARG A 85 11.71 5.22 -13.19
CA ARG A 85 11.94 4.51 -14.44
C ARG A 85 13.24 4.83 -15.12
N VAL A 86 13.97 5.75 -14.60
CA VAL A 86 15.24 6.09 -15.19
C VAL A 86 16.24 5.10 -14.66
N LEU A 87 16.68 4.21 -15.45
CA LEU A 87 17.57 3.16 -15.01
C LEU A 87 18.98 3.34 -15.55
#